data_bf0879374c52d4ec2424390f87c67e42
#
_entry.id   bf0879374c52d4ec2424390f87c67e42
#
_cell.length_a   1.000
_cell.length_b   1.000
_cell.length_c   1.000
_cell.angle_alpha   90.00
_cell.angle_beta   90.00
_cell.angle_gamma   90.00
#
_symmetry.space_group_name_H-M   'P 1'
#
loop_
_entity.id
_entity.type
_entity.pdbx_description
1 polymer ?
#
loop_
_entity_poly.entity_id
_entity_poly.type
_entity_poly.pdbx_seq_one_letter_code
_entity_poly.pdbx_strand_id
1 'polypeptide(L)'
;MSDPIPMLAHARQALRHSPVEIESAANPRLRHLRELLESGRERRRSGQTVLEGWHLLESWLAGGRSVLQLVLPRRTFQQLGQGGQPSSLSSRREHGRSPSANPWQRVSPQGQPGSSIPSGEVVGMNGNPERATLAAQASWLVLDDRLFDQLDIMPSPSPLLAVVETPRLALPASGPNHDLVILDRIQDPGNVGTILRTAAAAGIRTVLTTAGTAACWAPKVLRAGMGGHFVLDIHENIPLDQLKALVGALPLAGTVLQDGQSLYATDLRQPLAWVFGNEGEGIDPELQAQLGCRLTIPQDSGVESLNVAASAAVCLFEQRRQRLASAS
;
A
#
# COMPACT_ATOMS: atom_id res chain seq x y z
N MET A 1 17.66 0.04 0.25
CA MET A 1 16.72 -0.28 1.36
C MET A 1 17.50 -0.12 2.65
N SER A 2 17.01 0.72 3.56
CA SER A 2 17.67 0.95 4.85
C SER A 2 17.59 -0.31 5.71
N ASP A 3 18.67 -0.60 6.42
CA ASP A 3 18.69 -1.69 7.40
C ASP A 3 17.79 -1.31 8.60
N PRO A 4 16.81 -2.13 8.98
CA PRO A 4 15.92 -1.84 10.13
C PRO A 4 16.64 -1.91 11.48
N ILE A 5 17.76 -2.61 11.54
CA ILE A 5 18.45 -2.95 12.79
C ILE A 5 18.83 -1.71 13.61
N PRO A 6 19.42 -0.63 13.06
CA PRO A 6 19.83 0.52 13.88
C PRO A 6 18.67 1.21 14.59
N MET A 7 17.55 1.43 13.91
CA MET A 7 16.38 2.10 14.51
C MET A 7 15.71 1.24 15.57
N LEU A 8 15.53 -0.06 15.31
CA LEU A 8 14.95 -0.99 16.28
C LEU A 8 15.90 -1.23 17.47
N ALA A 9 17.21 -1.18 17.27
CA ALA A 9 18.18 -1.26 18.35
C ALA A 9 18.06 -0.04 19.30
N HIS A 10 17.92 1.17 18.75
CA HIS A 10 17.64 2.37 19.55
C HIS A 10 16.28 2.26 20.26
N ALA A 11 15.23 1.81 19.56
CA ALA A 11 13.92 1.61 20.19
C ALA A 11 13.99 0.58 21.33
N ARG A 12 14.78 -0.49 21.17
CA ARG A 12 15.00 -1.49 22.23
C ARG A 12 15.66 -0.89 23.47
N GLN A 13 16.65 -0.02 23.32
CA GLN A 13 17.32 0.67 24.44
C GLN A 13 16.37 1.62 25.19
N ALA A 14 15.40 2.18 24.49
CA ALA A 14 14.40 3.10 25.02
C ALA A 14 13.11 2.45 25.51
N LEU A 15 13.06 1.10 25.59
CA LEU A 15 11.86 0.38 26.04
C LEU A 15 11.46 0.79 27.46
N ARG A 16 10.19 1.14 27.62
CA ARG A 16 9.59 1.46 28.92
C ARG A 16 9.25 0.23 29.75
N HIS A 17 9.07 -0.91 29.10
CA HIS A 17 8.68 -2.19 29.72
C HIS A 17 9.52 -3.32 29.15
N SER A 18 9.75 -4.35 29.96
CA SER A 18 10.41 -5.56 29.50
C SER A 18 9.58 -6.24 28.41
N PRO A 19 10.22 -6.75 27.35
CA PRO A 19 9.54 -7.55 26.34
C PRO A 19 8.86 -8.77 26.94
N VAL A 20 7.73 -9.16 26.37
CA VAL A 20 7.01 -10.37 26.79
C VAL A 20 7.45 -11.52 25.89
N GLU A 21 8.09 -12.51 26.49
CA GLU A 21 8.47 -13.74 25.77
C GLU A 21 7.30 -14.71 25.69
N ILE A 22 7.10 -15.31 24.52
CA ILE A 22 6.04 -16.27 24.24
C ILE A 22 6.64 -17.55 23.69
N GLU A 23 6.50 -18.63 24.46
CA GLU A 23 7.00 -19.97 24.15
C GLU A 23 5.87 -20.99 23.91
N SER A 24 4.64 -20.63 24.24
CA SER A 24 3.48 -21.53 24.11
C SER A 24 2.55 -21.09 22.97
N ALA A 25 2.19 -22.02 22.10
CA ALA A 25 1.20 -21.82 21.05
C ALA A 25 -0.21 -21.49 21.59
N ALA A 26 -0.50 -21.87 22.85
CA ALA A 26 -1.77 -21.58 23.50
C ALA A 26 -1.86 -20.17 24.10
N ASN A 27 -0.77 -19.38 24.03
CA ASN A 27 -0.76 -18.02 24.55
C ASN A 27 -1.85 -17.15 23.90
N PRO A 28 -2.70 -16.46 24.69
CA PRO A 28 -3.80 -15.65 24.15
C PRO A 28 -3.34 -14.55 23.18
N ARG A 29 -2.17 -13.93 23.42
CA ARG A 29 -1.63 -12.88 22.54
C ARG A 29 -1.22 -13.44 21.19
N LEU A 30 -0.63 -14.62 21.13
CA LEU A 30 -0.28 -15.29 19.87
C LEU A 30 -1.55 -15.74 19.13
N ARG A 31 -2.56 -16.21 19.84
CA ARG A 31 -3.86 -16.55 19.24
C ARG A 31 -4.51 -15.32 18.59
N HIS A 32 -4.57 -14.22 19.32
CA HIS A 32 -5.10 -12.96 18.78
C HIS A 32 -4.32 -12.48 17.54
N LEU A 33 -2.99 -12.57 17.55
CA LEU A 33 -2.15 -12.23 16.40
C LEU A 33 -2.52 -13.10 15.17
N ARG A 34 -2.67 -14.42 15.35
CA ARG A 34 -3.11 -15.32 14.26
C ARG A 34 -4.49 -14.93 13.73
N GLU A 35 -5.43 -14.66 14.63
CA GLU A 35 -6.77 -14.20 14.25
C GLU A 35 -6.71 -12.88 13.44
N LEU A 36 -5.84 -11.94 13.79
CA LEU A 36 -5.64 -10.71 13.00
C LEU A 36 -5.05 -10.99 11.62
N LEU A 37 -4.14 -11.95 11.49
CA LEU A 37 -3.55 -12.33 10.20
C LEU A 37 -4.61 -12.98 9.28
N GLU A 38 -5.45 -13.87 9.82
CA GLU A 38 -6.32 -14.74 9.05
C GLU A 38 -7.76 -14.19 8.90
N SER A 39 -8.31 -13.58 9.95
CA SER A 39 -9.74 -13.25 10.05
C SER A 39 -10.07 -11.79 9.80
N GLY A 40 -10.73 -11.51 8.68
CA GLY A 40 -11.29 -10.19 8.42
C GLY A 40 -12.36 -9.76 9.44
N ARG A 41 -13.10 -10.73 10.03
CA ARG A 41 -14.07 -10.46 11.10
C ARG A 41 -13.37 -9.95 12.35
N GLU A 42 -12.25 -10.56 12.73
CA GLU A 42 -11.50 -10.14 13.91
C GLU A 42 -10.89 -8.76 13.72
N ARG A 43 -10.29 -8.48 12.57
CA ARG A 43 -9.78 -7.13 12.24
C ARG A 43 -10.85 -6.05 12.35
N ARG A 44 -12.06 -6.32 11.84
CA ARG A 44 -13.18 -5.37 11.96
C ARG A 44 -13.66 -5.21 13.40
N ARG A 45 -13.71 -6.30 14.18
CA ARG A 45 -14.15 -6.31 15.57
C ARG A 45 -13.20 -5.54 16.47
N SER A 46 -11.90 -5.82 16.34
CA SER A 46 -10.85 -5.20 17.15
C SER A 46 -10.46 -3.79 16.66
N GLY A 47 -10.72 -3.48 15.39
CA GLY A 47 -10.22 -2.26 14.76
C GLY A 47 -8.70 -2.29 14.57
N GLN A 48 -8.10 -3.49 14.48
CA GLN A 48 -6.66 -3.66 14.37
C GLN A 48 -6.28 -4.41 13.11
N THR A 49 -5.06 -4.20 12.65
CA THR A 49 -4.46 -4.96 11.55
C THR A 49 -2.98 -5.23 11.82
N VAL A 50 -2.36 -6.01 10.95
CA VAL A 50 -0.95 -6.40 11.06
C VAL A 50 -0.19 -5.90 9.84
N LEU A 51 0.86 -5.13 10.10
CA LEU A 51 1.86 -4.77 9.12
C LEU A 51 2.96 -5.82 9.11
N GLU A 52 3.29 -6.35 7.93
CA GLU A 52 4.32 -7.37 7.76
C GLU A 52 5.61 -6.73 7.23
N GLY A 53 6.66 -6.87 8.00
CA GLY A 53 8.01 -6.47 7.61
C GLY A 53 8.33 -4.99 7.84
N TRP A 54 9.63 -4.72 7.69
CA TRP A 54 10.22 -3.42 8.00
C TRP A 54 9.63 -2.28 7.17
N HIS A 55 9.48 -2.48 5.87
CA HIS A 55 9.09 -1.41 4.95
C HIS A 55 7.73 -0.79 5.29
N LEU A 56 6.74 -1.64 5.64
CA LEU A 56 5.43 -1.15 6.06
C LEU A 56 5.50 -0.45 7.42
N LEU A 57 6.26 -1.01 8.37
CA LEU A 57 6.45 -0.38 9.67
C LEU A 57 7.12 1.00 9.53
N GLU A 58 8.20 1.10 8.76
CA GLU A 58 8.89 2.35 8.51
C GLU A 58 7.99 3.41 7.90
N SER A 59 7.24 3.04 6.86
CA SER A 59 6.28 3.94 6.21
C SER A 59 5.15 4.38 7.15
N TRP A 60 4.71 3.49 8.03
CA TRP A 60 3.71 3.78 9.07
C TRP A 60 4.22 4.81 10.08
N LEU A 61 5.42 4.57 10.62
CA LEU A 61 6.07 5.45 11.59
C LEU A 61 6.45 6.80 10.98
N ALA A 62 6.78 6.84 9.68
CA ALA A 62 7.06 8.08 8.96
C ALA A 62 5.85 9.03 8.93
N GLY A 63 4.65 8.49 9.00
CA GLY A 63 3.40 9.25 9.14
C GLY A 63 3.09 9.67 10.59
N GLY A 64 4.01 9.50 11.54
CA GLY A 64 3.80 9.85 12.96
C GLY A 64 2.79 8.95 13.69
N ARG A 65 2.49 7.77 13.14
CA ARG A 65 1.45 6.87 13.66
C ARG A 65 2.01 5.93 14.72
N SER A 66 1.22 5.65 15.76
CA SER A 66 1.59 4.75 16.84
C SER A 66 1.50 3.27 16.43
N VAL A 67 2.27 2.45 17.13
CA VAL A 67 2.25 0.99 17.03
C VAL A 67 1.79 0.42 18.37
N LEU A 68 0.85 -0.51 18.34
CA LEU A 68 0.35 -1.15 19.55
C LEU A 68 1.30 -2.24 20.04
N GLN A 69 1.74 -3.09 19.12
CA GLN A 69 2.65 -4.19 19.42
C GLN A 69 3.68 -4.35 18.29
N LEU A 70 4.93 -4.60 18.68
CA LEU A 70 5.97 -5.13 17.79
C LEU A 70 6.18 -6.60 18.14
N VAL A 71 6.17 -7.44 17.13
CA VAL A 71 6.31 -8.89 17.28
C VAL A 71 7.54 -9.34 16.49
N LEU A 72 8.48 -9.96 17.19
CA LEU A 72 9.77 -10.36 16.65
C LEU A 72 10.05 -11.82 17.02
N PRO A 73 10.70 -12.61 16.15
CA PRO A 73 11.27 -13.86 16.58
C PRO A 73 12.46 -13.62 17.50
N ARG A 74 12.75 -14.57 18.39
CA ARG A 74 13.84 -14.46 19.38
C ARG A 74 15.20 -14.18 18.71
N ARG A 75 15.48 -14.80 17.57
CA ARG A 75 16.70 -14.56 16.78
C ARG A 75 16.88 -13.09 16.39
N THR A 76 15.83 -12.44 15.87
CA THR A 76 15.88 -11.03 15.50
C THR A 76 16.05 -10.13 16.74
N PHE A 77 15.33 -10.42 17.82
CA PHE A 77 15.44 -9.64 19.06
C PHE A 77 16.84 -9.72 19.66
N GLN A 78 17.51 -10.88 19.61
CA GLN A 78 18.89 -11.06 20.06
C GLN A 78 19.87 -10.24 19.21
N GLN A 79 19.71 -10.24 17.89
CA GLN A 79 20.54 -9.45 16.99
C GLN A 79 20.49 -7.95 17.30
N LEU A 80 19.32 -7.42 17.67
CA LEU A 80 19.17 -6.02 18.09
C LEU A 80 19.95 -5.70 19.37
N GLY A 81 20.27 -6.70 20.20
CA GLY A 81 21.02 -6.53 21.48
C GLY A 81 22.53 -6.56 21.32
N GLN A 82 23.03 -7.11 20.24
CA GLN A 82 24.47 -7.27 20.04
C GLN A 82 25.14 -6.02 19.43
N GLY A 83 24.41 -4.89 19.35
CA GLY A 83 24.92 -3.59 18.85
C GLY A 83 25.53 -3.73 17.46
N GLY A 84 24.70 -3.58 16.44
CA GLY A 84 24.98 -3.34 15.02
C GLY A 84 26.40 -3.42 14.49
N GLN A 85 27.10 -4.51 14.67
CA GLN A 85 28.16 -4.85 13.73
C GLN A 85 27.50 -5.58 12.54
N PRO A 86 27.66 -5.09 11.30
CA PRO A 86 27.23 -5.83 10.15
C PRO A 86 27.93 -7.18 10.19
N SER A 87 27.17 -8.28 10.35
CA SER A 87 27.68 -9.61 10.15
C SER A 87 28.29 -9.65 8.75
N SER A 88 29.59 -9.84 8.68
CA SER A 88 30.34 -10.12 7.46
C SER A 88 29.85 -11.45 6.89
N LEU A 89 28.72 -11.41 6.20
CA LEU A 89 28.32 -12.48 5.30
C LEU A 89 29.33 -12.45 4.15
N SER A 90 30.20 -13.43 4.20
CA SER A 90 31.21 -13.79 3.24
C SER A 90 30.90 -13.28 1.84
N SER A 91 31.73 -12.34 1.38
CA SER A 91 31.90 -12.01 -0.02
C SER A 91 32.28 -13.29 -0.80
N ARG A 92 31.31 -13.96 -1.39
CA ARG A 92 31.59 -14.79 -2.54
C ARG A 92 32.01 -13.83 -3.65
N ARG A 93 33.31 -13.85 -3.95
CA ARG A 93 33.90 -13.19 -5.10
C ARG A 93 33.20 -13.71 -6.36
N GLU A 94 32.31 -12.91 -6.92
CA GLU A 94 31.92 -13.09 -8.31
C GLU A 94 32.97 -12.44 -9.18
N HIS A 95 33.56 -13.29 -10.01
CA HIS A 95 34.56 -12.94 -11.00
C HIS A 95 33.99 -11.97 -12.03
N GLY A 96 34.80 -10.99 -12.36
CA GLY A 96 34.55 -9.86 -13.24
C GLY A 96 33.80 -10.19 -14.53
N ARG A 97 32.76 -9.41 -14.74
CA ARG A 97 32.29 -9.00 -16.07
C ARG A 97 32.18 -7.49 -16.08
N SER A 98 32.91 -6.90 -17.03
CA SER A 98 32.82 -5.47 -17.35
C SER A 98 31.36 -5.08 -17.63
N PRO A 99 30.90 -3.89 -17.19
CA PRO A 99 29.56 -3.44 -17.52
C PRO A 99 29.51 -3.10 -19.00
N SER A 100 28.76 -3.88 -19.77
CA SER A 100 28.36 -3.52 -21.12
C SER A 100 27.47 -2.27 -21.05
N ALA A 101 27.77 -1.30 -21.94
CA ALA A 101 27.07 -0.03 -22.02
C ALA A 101 25.55 -0.21 -22.09
N ASN A 102 24.85 0.49 -21.19
CA ASN A 102 23.40 0.57 -21.15
C ASN A 102 22.89 1.31 -22.39
N PRO A 103 22.09 0.68 -23.29
CA PRO A 103 21.61 1.32 -24.54
C PRO A 103 20.65 2.50 -24.31
N TRP A 104 20.17 2.72 -23.08
CA TRP A 104 19.18 3.74 -22.75
C TRP A 104 19.74 5.07 -22.25
N GLN A 105 21.07 5.29 -22.35
CA GLN A 105 21.73 6.53 -21.92
C GLN A 105 21.86 7.59 -23.01
N ARG A 106 20.92 7.76 -23.89
CA ARG A 106 20.90 8.94 -24.77
C ARG A 106 19.46 9.40 -25.04
N VAL A 107 18.98 10.33 -24.24
CA VAL A 107 18.26 11.53 -24.71
C VAL A 107 18.34 12.55 -23.57
N SER A 108 19.21 13.54 -23.73
CA SER A 108 19.11 14.79 -22.99
C SER A 108 18.48 15.81 -23.91
N PRO A 109 17.34 16.40 -23.59
CA PRO A 109 16.94 17.68 -24.14
C PRO A 109 17.53 18.78 -23.25
N GLN A 110 18.35 19.64 -23.84
CA GLN A 110 18.70 20.93 -23.25
C GLN A 110 17.46 21.81 -23.20
N GLY A 111 17.10 22.30 -22.02
CA GLY A 111 16.03 23.26 -21.82
C GLY A 111 16.00 23.70 -20.37
N GLN A 112 16.25 24.98 -20.13
CA GLN A 112 16.52 25.64 -18.86
C GLN A 112 15.32 25.69 -17.87
N PRO A 113 15.56 26.11 -16.59
CA PRO A 113 14.77 25.74 -15.41
C PRO A 113 13.68 26.78 -15.11
N GLY A 114 12.52 26.27 -14.75
CA GLY A 114 11.46 27.09 -14.18
C GLY A 114 10.53 26.27 -13.33
N SER A 115 10.47 26.63 -12.06
CA SER A 115 9.62 26.13 -10.98
C SER A 115 10.05 24.79 -10.36
N SER A 116 10.84 24.92 -9.32
CA SER A 116 11.09 23.90 -8.31
C SER A 116 9.78 23.41 -7.70
N ILE A 117 9.36 22.20 -8.08
CA ILE A 117 8.58 21.36 -7.18
C ILE A 117 9.46 21.18 -5.95
N PRO A 118 8.99 21.45 -4.73
CA PRO A 118 9.79 21.14 -3.56
C PRO A 118 10.06 19.63 -3.62
N SER A 119 11.26 19.27 -4.02
CA SER A 119 11.83 17.96 -3.78
C SER A 119 11.82 17.82 -2.27
N GLY A 120 10.82 17.08 -1.76
CA GLY A 120 10.86 16.63 -0.38
C GLY A 120 12.24 16.03 -0.20
N GLU A 121 13.06 16.70 0.61
CA GLU A 121 14.34 16.18 1.02
C GLU A 121 14.14 14.72 1.37
N VAL A 122 14.83 13.85 0.65
CA VAL A 122 15.10 12.51 1.10
C VAL A 122 16.01 12.69 2.32
N VAL A 123 15.39 13.04 3.44
CA VAL A 123 16.04 13.12 4.76
C VAL A 123 16.66 11.76 4.97
N GLY A 124 17.98 11.75 5.08
CA GLY A 124 18.78 10.56 5.24
C GLY A 124 18.16 9.60 6.24
N MET A 125 17.94 8.37 5.80
CA MET A 125 17.13 7.33 6.47
C MET A 125 17.78 6.75 7.73
N ASN A 126 18.82 7.38 8.26
CA ASN A 126 19.53 6.90 9.44
C ASN A 126 18.96 7.57 10.71
N GLY A 127 18.13 6.78 11.43
CA GLY A 127 17.89 7.01 12.85
C GLY A 127 17.09 8.24 13.24
N ASN A 128 15.93 8.49 12.61
CA ASN A 128 15.01 9.51 13.13
C ASN A 128 14.57 9.13 14.55
N PRO A 129 14.98 9.91 15.60
CA PRO A 129 14.70 9.59 16.99
C PRO A 129 13.20 9.53 17.32
N GLU A 130 12.38 10.26 16.59
CA GLU A 130 10.91 10.24 16.78
C GLU A 130 10.32 8.87 16.42
N ARG A 131 10.77 8.27 15.32
CA ARG A 131 10.32 6.92 14.90
C ARG A 131 10.76 5.86 15.91
N ALA A 132 11.99 5.94 16.40
CA ALA A 132 12.48 5.05 17.45
C ALA A 132 11.65 5.19 18.73
N THR A 133 11.27 6.40 19.10
CA THR A 133 10.41 6.68 20.25
C THR A 133 9.02 6.08 20.07
N LEU A 134 8.40 6.23 18.91
CA LEU A 134 7.10 5.61 18.62
C LEU A 134 7.17 4.08 18.68
N ALA A 135 8.23 3.47 18.14
CA ALA A 135 8.44 2.02 18.24
C ALA A 135 8.72 1.56 19.68
N ALA A 136 9.42 2.36 20.48
CA ALA A 136 9.70 2.07 21.90
C ALA A 136 8.46 2.15 22.80
N GLN A 137 7.45 2.88 22.40
CA GLN A 137 6.16 2.97 23.13
C GLN A 137 5.28 1.73 22.91
N ALA A 138 5.53 0.96 21.86
CA ALA A 138 4.81 -0.28 21.58
C ALA A 138 5.08 -1.35 22.65
N SER A 139 4.13 -2.25 22.84
CA SER A 139 4.38 -3.51 23.58
C SER A 139 5.20 -4.45 22.71
N TRP A 140 6.34 -4.95 23.20
CA TRP A 140 7.17 -5.88 22.44
C TRP A 140 6.88 -7.32 22.82
N LEU A 141 6.56 -8.15 21.82
CA LEU A 141 6.40 -9.58 21.95
C LEU A 141 7.57 -10.28 21.27
N VAL A 142 8.26 -11.14 22.01
CA VAL A 142 9.33 -11.97 21.49
C VAL A 142 8.83 -13.41 21.43
N LEU A 143 8.61 -13.89 20.22
CA LEU A 143 8.15 -15.26 19.99
C LEU A 143 9.32 -16.21 19.90
N ASP A 144 9.15 -17.44 20.41
CA ASP A 144 10.01 -18.54 20.02
C ASP A 144 10.07 -18.65 18.50
N ASP A 145 11.25 -18.91 17.94
CA ASP A 145 11.48 -18.87 16.49
C ASP A 145 10.57 -19.82 15.73
N ARG A 146 10.28 -21.02 16.30
CA ARG A 146 9.38 -22.00 15.68
C ARG A 146 7.93 -21.49 15.64
N LEU A 147 7.49 -20.78 16.68
CA LEU A 147 6.14 -20.19 16.72
C LEU A 147 6.00 -19.06 15.71
N PHE A 148 7.05 -18.27 15.53
CA PHE A 148 7.08 -17.20 14.52
C PHE A 148 7.07 -17.77 13.09
N ASP A 149 7.87 -18.79 12.83
CA ASP A 149 7.98 -19.43 11.52
C ASP A 149 6.69 -20.18 11.10
N GLN A 150 5.81 -20.51 12.07
CA GLN A 150 4.47 -21.06 11.80
C GLN A 150 3.43 -20.01 11.40
N LEU A 151 3.75 -18.72 11.47
CA LEU A 151 2.86 -17.69 10.96
C LEU A 151 2.99 -17.64 9.43
N ASP A 152 1.86 -17.59 8.73
CA ASP A 152 1.83 -17.48 7.25
C ASP A 152 2.20 -16.07 6.80
N ILE A 153 3.49 -15.75 6.90
CA ILE A 153 4.05 -14.44 6.53
C ILE A 153 5.17 -14.60 5.49
N MET A 154 5.46 -13.51 4.78
CA MET A 154 6.54 -13.53 3.79
C MET A 154 7.92 -13.72 4.44
N PRO A 155 8.78 -14.58 3.89
CA PRO A 155 10.17 -14.66 4.30
C PRO A 155 10.86 -13.30 4.21
N SER A 156 11.59 -12.93 5.26
CA SER A 156 12.33 -11.68 5.34
C SER A 156 13.67 -11.91 6.06
N PRO A 157 14.74 -11.22 5.66
CA PRO A 157 16.02 -11.25 6.39
C PRO A 157 15.90 -10.73 7.83
N SER A 158 14.98 -9.81 8.05
CA SER A 158 14.69 -9.22 9.37
C SER A 158 13.19 -9.32 9.62
N PRO A 159 12.68 -10.53 9.96
CA PRO A 159 11.26 -10.75 10.11
C PRO A 159 10.72 -10.01 11.34
N LEU A 160 9.66 -9.27 11.12
CA LEU A 160 8.90 -8.59 12.17
C LEU A 160 7.45 -8.40 11.74
N LEU A 161 6.57 -8.26 12.74
CA LEU A 161 5.19 -7.85 12.56
C LEU A 161 4.90 -6.66 13.47
N ALA A 162 4.01 -5.78 13.03
CA ALA A 162 3.51 -4.70 13.86
C ALA A 162 1.98 -4.72 13.89
N VAL A 163 1.40 -4.80 15.07
CA VAL A 163 -0.05 -4.63 15.25
C VAL A 163 -0.32 -3.14 15.40
N VAL A 164 -1.23 -2.62 14.59
CA VAL A 164 -1.62 -1.22 14.55
C VAL A 164 -3.13 -1.07 14.55
N GLU A 165 -3.64 0.10 14.94
CA GLU A 165 -5.03 0.43 14.75
C GLU A 165 -5.31 0.70 13.27
N THR A 166 -6.41 0.14 12.76
CA THR A 166 -6.90 0.44 11.41
C THR A 166 -7.48 1.84 11.40
N PRO A 167 -7.01 2.77 10.55
CA PRO A 167 -7.59 4.10 10.45
C PRO A 167 -9.09 4.03 10.13
N ARG A 168 -9.89 4.78 10.87
CA ARG A 168 -11.31 4.93 10.63
C ARG A 168 -11.59 6.38 10.29
N LEU A 169 -11.92 6.63 9.04
CA LEU A 169 -12.21 7.96 8.55
C LEU A 169 -13.72 8.16 8.50
N ALA A 170 -14.19 9.34 8.90
CA ALA A 170 -15.57 9.73 8.68
C ALA A 170 -15.80 9.89 7.17
N LEU A 171 -16.99 9.49 6.71
CA LEU A 171 -17.38 9.75 5.32
C LEU A 171 -17.42 11.25 5.07
N PRO A 172 -16.93 11.73 3.91
CA PRO A 172 -17.04 13.14 3.56
C PRO A 172 -18.51 13.57 3.48
N ALA A 173 -18.81 14.76 3.99
CA ALA A 173 -20.18 15.29 4.00
C ALA A 173 -20.68 15.68 2.60
N SER A 174 -19.78 15.85 1.64
CA SER A 174 -20.10 16.21 0.25
C SER A 174 -19.08 15.56 -0.70
N GLY A 175 -19.48 15.42 -1.95
CA GLY A 175 -18.57 14.90 -3.00
C GLY A 175 -17.33 15.78 -3.15
N PRO A 176 -16.16 15.17 -3.37
CA PRO A 176 -14.91 15.89 -3.56
C PRO A 176 -14.89 16.62 -4.91
N ASN A 177 -14.06 17.65 -5.02
CA ASN A 177 -13.73 18.32 -6.28
C ASN A 177 -12.40 17.83 -6.89
N HIS A 178 -11.92 16.70 -6.46
CA HIS A 178 -10.69 16.04 -6.91
C HIS A 178 -10.97 14.58 -7.27
N ASP A 179 -10.03 13.96 -7.98
CA ASP A 179 -10.18 12.55 -8.39
C ASP A 179 -10.36 11.61 -7.22
N LEU A 180 -11.17 10.60 -7.44
CA LEU A 180 -11.27 9.44 -6.56
C LEU A 180 -11.29 8.14 -7.36
N VAL A 181 -11.05 7.04 -6.66
CA VAL A 181 -11.13 5.69 -7.21
C VAL A 181 -12.22 4.91 -6.48
N ILE A 182 -13.04 4.21 -7.22
CA ILE A 182 -14.03 3.25 -6.73
C ILE A 182 -13.58 1.85 -7.14
N LEU A 183 -13.40 0.97 -6.16
CA LEU A 183 -13.12 -0.45 -6.37
C LEU A 183 -14.42 -1.21 -6.18
N ASP A 184 -14.96 -1.71 -7.28
CA ASP A 184 -16.25 -2.40 -7.27
C ASP A 184 -16.08 -3.91 -7.28
N ARG A 185 -16.28 -4.54 -6.12
CA ARG A 185 -16.25 -6.00 -5.94
C ARG A 185 -14.95 -6.68 -6.39
N ILE A 186 -13.81 -6.01 -6.32
CA ILE A 186 -12.51 -6.59 -6.65
C ILE A 186 -12.12 -7.58 -5.57
N GLN A 187 -11.99 -8.86 -5.92
CA GLN A 187 -11.83 -9.93 -4.94
C GLN A 187 -10.38 -10.31 -4.66
N ASP A 188 -9.48 -10.13 -5.63
CA ASP A 188 -8.07 -10.47 -5.44
C ASP A 188 -7.34 -9.42 -4.60
N PRO A 189 -6.76 -9.81 -3.43
CA PRO A 189 -6.03 -8.88 -2.57
C PRO A 189 -4.80 -8.23 -3.24
N GLY A 190 -4.18 -8.92 -4.19
CA GLY A 190 -3.06 -8.41 -4.96
C GLY A 190 -3.47 -7.27 -5.88
N ASN A 191 -4.61 -7.43 -6.58
CA ASN A 191 -5.18 -6.38 -7.42
C ASN A 191 -5.57 -5.16 -6.60
N VAL A 192 -6.31 -5.35 -5.49
CA VAL A 192 -6.68 -4.23 -4.60
C VAL A 192 -5.44 -3.48 -4.14
N GLY A 193 -4.45 -4.18 -3.59
CA GLY A 193 -3.23 -3.54 -3.09
C GLY A 193 -2.44 -2.82 -4.19
N THR A 194 -2.35 -3.42 -5.38
CA THR A 194 -1.68 -2.81 -6.55
C THR A 194 -2.39 -1.55 -7.01
N ILE A 195 -3.73 -1.56 -7.05
CA ILE A 195 -4.51 -0.36 -7.43
C ILE A 195 -4.36 0.74 -6.39
N LEU A 196 -4.40 0.43 -5.09
CA LEU A 196 -4.18 1.41 -4.02
C LEU A 196 -2.79 2.06 -4.14
N ARG A 197 -1.75 1.26 -4.37
CA ARG A 197 -0.40 1.77 -4.60
C ARG A 197 -0.32 2.67 -5.84
N THR A 198 -0.96 2.27 -6.93
CA THR A 198 -1.01 3.00 -8.19
C THR A 198 -1.76 4.32 -8.05
N ALA A 199 -2.92 4.30 -7.38
CA ALA A 199 -3.72 5.48 -7.07
C ALA A 199 -2.91 6.51 -6.27
N ALA A 200 -2.25 6.06 -5.19
CA ALA A 200 -1.36 6.90 -4.39
C ALA A 200 -0.24 7.52 -5.25
N ALA A 201 0.42 6.73 -6.10
CA ALA A 201 1.47 7.19 -7.01
C ALA A 201 0.97 8.16 -8.10
N ALA A 202 -0.28 7.98 -8.56
CA ALA A 202 -0.92 8.89 -9.52
C ALA A 202 -1.37 10.21 -8.87
N GLY A 203 -1.37 10.32 -7.54
CA GLY A 203 -1.77 11.52 -6.80
C GLY A 203 -3.23 11.52 -6.37
N ILE A 204 -3.94 10.41 -6.55
CA ILE A 204 -5.28 10.20 -5.99
C ILE A 204 -5.18 10.13 -4.46
N ARG A 205 -6.17 10.66 -3.76
CA ARG A 205 -6.22 10.64 -2.31
C ARG A 205 -7.38 9.83 -1.75
N THR A 206 -8.50 9.80 -2.42
CA THR A 206 -9.72 9.15 -1.93
C THR A 206 -9.98 7.86 -2.68
N VAL A 207 -10.21 6.78 -1.94
CA VAL A 207 -10.60 5.47 -2.47
C VAL A 207 -11.85 5.00 -1.75
N LEU A 208 -12.86 4.63 -2.52
CA LEU A 208 -14.10 4.02 -2.04
C LEU A 208 -14.13 2.56 -2.48
N THR A 209 -14.63 1.66 -1.66
CA THR A 209 -14.85 0.27 -2.09
C THR A 209 -16.29 -0.13 -1.86
N THR A 210 -16.85 -0.91 -2.78
CA THR A 210 -18.18 -1.53 -2.58
C THR A 210 -18.07 -2.82 -1.78
N ALA A 211 -19.20 -3.31 -1.28
CA ALA A 211 -19.28 -4.62 -0.64
C ALA A 211 -18.82 -5.73 -1.60
N GLY A 212 -18.08 -6.72 -1.09
CA GLY A 212 -17.48 -7.79 -1.91
C GLY A 212 -16.05 -7.51 -2.36
N THR A 213 -15.55 -6.27 -2.22
CA THR A 213 -14.13 -5.97 -2.42
C THR A 213 -13.29 -6.55 -1.29
N ALA A 214 -12.11 -7.08 -1.61
CA ALA A 214 -11.17 -7.57 -0.59
C ALA A 214 -10.81 -6.44 0.38
N ALA A 215 -10.82 -6.76 1.68
CA ALA A 215 -10.61 -5.77 2.73
C ALA A 215 -9.26 -5.05 2.55
N CYS A 216 -9.28 -3.73 2.38
CA CYS A 216 -8.10 -2.92 2.08
C CYS A 216 -7.02 -3.04 3.17
N TRP A 217 -7.42 -3.17 4.42
CA TRP A 217 -6.51 -3.31 5.56
C TRP A 217 -6.16 -4.77 5.90
N ALA A 218 -6.42 -5.72 5.00
CA ALA A 218 -5.94 -7.09 5.15
C ALA A 218 -4.41 -7.14 4.93
N PRO A 219 -3.66 -7.97 5.70
CA PRO A 219 -2.19 -8.07 5.57
C PRO A 219 -1.72 -8.33 4.14
N LYS A 220 -2.43 -9.19 3.38
CA LYS A 220 -2.12 -9.47 1.96
C LYS A 220 -2.27 -8.23 1.07
N VAL A 221 -3.28 -7.39 1.31
CA VAL A 221 -3.51 -6.15 0.57
C VAL A 221 -2.47 -5.08 0.95
N LEU A 222 -2.20 -4.93 2.25
CA LEU A 222 -1.16 -4.02 2.76
C LEU A 222 0.21 -4.32 2.15
N ARG A 223 0.55 -5.60 2.05
CA ARG A 223 1.78 -6.08 1.43
C ARG A 223 1.87 -5.69 -0.05
N ALA A 224 0.82 -5.95 -0.83
CA ALA A 224 0.77 -5.57 -2.24
C ALA A 224 0.79 -4.05 -2.43
N GLY A 225 0.17 -3.31 -1.52
CA GLY A 225 0.08 -1.86 -1.55
C GLY A 225 1.35 -1.12 -1.13
N MET A 226 2.33 -1.81 -0.51
CA MET A 226 3.67 -1.28 -0.23
C MET A 226 3.67 0.12 0.41
N GLY A 227 2.74 0.38 1.35
CA GLY A 227 2.61 1.66 2.04
C GLY A 227 1.77 2.73 1.33
N GLY A 228 1.28 2.46 0.11
CA GLY A 228 0.35 3.37 -0.58
C GLY A 228 -0.90 3.71 0.24
N HIS A 229 -1.36 2.77 1.06
CA HIS A 229 -2.48 2.98 2.00
C HIS A 229 -2.31 4.18 2.92
N PHE A 230 -1.07 4.49 3.30
CA PHE A 230 -0.79 5.47 4.36
C PHE A 230 -0.90 6.93 3.91
N VAL A 231 -1.12 7.13 2.61
CA VAL A 231 -1.36 8.45 2.02
C VAL A 231 -2.74 8.56 1.36
N LEU A 232 -3.60 7.54 1.54
CA LEU A 232 -4.95 7.47 1.00
C LEU A 232 -5.99 7.57 2.10
N ASP A 233 -7.11 8.21 1.78
CA ASP A 233 -8.36 8.19 2.53
C ASP A 233 -9.22 7.06 1.98
N ILE A 234 -9.22 5.91 2.68
CA ILE A 234 -9.87 4.69 2.24
C ILE A 234 -11.17 4.49 3.02
N HIS A 235 -12.28 4.40 2.31
CA HIS A 235 -13.60 4.12 2.85
C HIS A 235 -14.13 2.80 2.29
N GLU A 236 -14.31 1.82 3.15
CA GLU A 236 -14.65 0.45 2.75
C GLU A 236 -16.15 0.15 2.89
N ASN A 237 -16.62 -0.76 2.02
CA ASN A 237 -17.98 -1.32 2.04
C ASN A 237 -19.07 -0.25 1.93
N ILE A 238 -18.88 0.70 1.02
CA ILE A 238 -19.87 1.73 0.74
C ILE A 238 -21.04 1.10 -0.03
N PRO A 239 -22.27 1.25 0.46
CA PRO A 239 -23.47 0.86 -0.28
C PRO A 239 -23.61 1.64 -1.59
N LEU A 240 -24.12 1.00 -2.65
CA LEU A 240 -24.22 1.61 -3.99
C LEU A 240 -25.09 2.88 -3.98
N ASP A 241 -26.16 2.88 -3.21
CA ASP A 241 -27.06 4.02 -3.03
C ASP A 241 -26.37 5.25 -2.39
N GLN A 242 -25.35 5.04 -1.57
CA GLN A 242 -24.57 6.11 -0.96
C GLN A 242 -23.44 6.63 -1.85
N LEU A 243 -22.94 5.82 -2.80
CA LEU A 243 -21.84 6.20 -3.67
C LEU A 243 -22.13 7.51 -4.41
N LYS A 244 -23.34 7.68 -4.93
CA LYS A 244 -23.74 8.89 -5.66
C LYS A 244 -23.57 10.16 -4.83
N ALA A 245 -23.97 10.13 -3.56
CA ALA A 245 -23.82 11.27 -2.66
C ALA A 245 -22.32 11.57 -2.37
N LEU A 246 -21.51 10.51 -2.21
CA LEU A 246 -20.09 10.62 -1.93
C LEU A 246 -19.26 11.05 -3.16
N VAL A 247 -19.68 10.68 -4.35
CA VAL A 247 -19.05 11.10 -5.62
C VAL A 247 -19.45 12.53 -5.98
N GLY A 248 -20.66 12.95 -5.61
CA GLY A 248 -21.17 14.29 -5.87
C GLY A 248 -21.37 14.57 -7.36
N ALA A 249 -20.76 15.65 -7.87
CA ALA A 249 -20.87 16.07 -9.25
C ALA A 249 -19.78 15.49 -10.17
N LEU A 250 -18.87 14.67 -9.67
CA LEU A 250 -17.82 14.07 -10.48
C LEU A 250 -18.39 13.09 -11.50
N PRO A 251 -17.99 13.17 -12.78
CA PRO A 251 -18.34 12.14 -13.75
C PRO A 251 -17.73 10.78 -13.35
N LEU A 252 -18.54 9.73 -13.37
CA LEU A 252 -18.05 8.38 -13.23
C LEU A 252 -17.36 7.94 -14.54
N ALA A 253 -16.11 7.53 -14.46
CA ALA A 253 -15.34 7.00 -15.58
C ALA A 253 -14.97 5.55 -15.34
N GLY A 254 -15.34 4.66 -16.25
CA GLY A 254 -15.04 3.23 -16.12
C GLY A 254 -14.55 2.62 -17.43
N THR A 255 -13.71 1.58 -17.31
CA THR A 255 -13.26 0.82 -18.47
C THR A 255 -14.30 -0.23 -18.85
N VAL A 256 -14.61 -0.27 -20.14
CA VAL A 256 -15.50 -1.25 -20.76
C VAL A 256 -14.79 -1.95 -21.92
N LEU A 257 -15.17 -3.19 -22.22
CA LEU A 257 -14.54 -3.96 -23.30
C LEU A 257 -15.01 -3.48 -24.70
N GLN A 258 -16.27 -3.05 -24.79
CA GLN A 258 -16.90 -2.63 -26.04
C GLN A 258 -17.71 -1.34 -25.82
N ASP A 259 -18.00 -0.64 -26.89
CA ASP A 259 -18.84 0.58 -26.91
C ASP A 259 -18.31 1.72 -26.01
N GLY A 260 -16.99 1.79 -25.81
CA GLY A 260 -16.30 2.87 -25.11
C GLY A 260 -15.52 3.77 -26.07
N GLN A 261 -15.29 5.00 -25.64
CA GLN A 261 -14.34 5.89 -26.31
C GLN A 261 -12.91 5.44 -26.04
N SER A 262 -12.00 5.62 -26.99
CA SER A 262 -10.58 5.33 -26.73
C SER A 262 -10.06 6.20 -25.57
N LEU A 263 -9.44 5.57 -24.59
CA LEU A 263 -8.79 6.23 -23.46
C LEU A 263 -7.86 7.36 -23.94
N TYR A 264 -7.07 7.08 -24.99
CA TYR A 264 -6.05 7.99 -25.50
C TYR A 264 -6.61 9.15 -26.34
N ALA A 265 -7.87 9.05 -26.78
CA ALA A 265 -8.57 10.10 -27.53
C ALA A 265 -9.50 10.95 -26.64
N THR A 266 -9.64 10.60 -25.36
CA THR A 266 -10.54 11.29 -24.43
C THR A 266 -9.79 12.32 -23.61
N ASP A 267 -10.39 13.50 -23.39
CA ASP A 267 -9.86 14.51 -22.47
C ASP A 267 -10.12 14.11 -21.02
N LEU A 268 -9.06 13.77 -20.32
CA LEU A 268 -9.09 13.30 -18.92
C LEU A 268 -8.57 14.35 -17.93
N ARG A 269 -8.42 15.61 -18.34
CA ARG A 269 -7.83 16.64 -17.48
C ARG A 269 -8.73 17.08 -16.35
N GLN A 270 -10.04 16.97 -16.52
CA GLN A 270 -11.01 17.26 -15.45
C GLN A 270 -11.01 16.19 -14.36
N PRO A 271 -11.40 16.54 -13.12
CA PRO A 271 -11.57 15.56 -12.06
C PRO A 271 -12.60 14.49 -12.42
N LEU A 272 -12.29 13.24 -12.10
CA LEU A 272 -13.09 12.05 -12.40
C LEU A 272 -13.20 11.12 -11.17
N ALA A 273 -14.31 10.42 -11.09
CA ALA A 273 -14.47 9.26 -10.22
C ALA A 273 -14.22 7.98 -11.05
N TRP A 274 -13.03 7.41 -10.93
CA TRP A 274 -12.65 6.20 -11.63
C TRP A 274 -13.30 4.96 -11.01
N VAL A 275 -13.94 4.13 -11.82
CA VAL A 275 -14.55 2.87 -11.40
C VAL A 275 -13.79 1.71 -12.01
N PHE A 276 -13.28 0.81 -11.17
CA PHE A 276 -12.67 -0.44 -11.56
C PHE A 276 -13.47 -1.61 -10.98
N GLY A 277 -13.96 -2.47 -11.86
CA GLY A 277 -14.89 -3.53 -11.52
C GLY A 277 -14.22 -4.88 -11.27
N ASN A 278 -15.04 -5.85 -10.89
CA ASN A 278 -14.68 -7.23 -10.65
C ASN A 278 -13.93 -7.86 -11.84
N GLU A 279 -12.99 -8.74 -11.55
CA GLU A 279 -12.12 -9.38 -12.54
C GLU A 279 -12.88 -10.24 -13.57
N GLY A 280 -13.98 -10.87 -13.18
CA GLY A 280 -14.79 -11.74 -14.05
C GLY A 280 -16.06 -11.05 -14.57
N GLU A 281 -16.77 -10.33 -13.69
CA GLU A 281 -18.09 -9.74 -13.99
C GLU A 281 -18.02 -8.29 -14.47
N GLY A 282 -16.86 -7.63 -14.31
CA GLY A 282 -16.73 -6.21 -14.60
C GLY A 282 -17.40 -5.30 -13.57
N ILE A 283 -17.77 -4.11 -13.99
CA ILE A 283 -18.46 -3.11 -13.16
C ILE A 283 -19.91 -3.56 -12.95
N ASP A 284 -20.42 -3.37 -11.72
CA ASP A 284 -21.82 -3.64 -11.39
C ASP A 284 -22.76 -2.94 -12.38
N PRO A 285 -23.81 -3.61 -12.90
CA PRO A 285 -24.72 -3.04 -13.89
C PRO A 285 -25.34 -1.70 -13.47
N GLU A 286 -25.65 -1.53 -12.18
CA GLU A 286 -26.20 -0.28 -11.67
C GLU A 286 -25.16 0.87 -11.73
N LEU A 287 -23.90 0.60 -11.40
CA LEU A 287 -22.80 1.56 -11.56
C LEU A 287 -22.47 1.79 -13.03
N GLN A 288 -22.48 0.73 -13.84
CA GLN A 288 -22.19 0.82 -15.26
C GLN A 288 -23.21 1.70 -16.00
N ALA A 289 -24.48 1.66 -15.60
CA ALA A 289 -25.54 2.52 -16.15
C ALA A 289 -25.35 4.00 -15.81
N GLN A 290 -24.60 4.29 -14.75
CA GLN A 290 -24.32 5.66 -14.28
C GLN A 290 -23.00 6.23 -14.84
N LEU A 291 -22.22 5.46 -15.61
CA LEU A 291 -20.97 5.94 -16.21
C LEU A 291 -21.23 7.10 -17.17
N GLY A 292 -20.73 8.26 -16.82
CA GLY A 292 -20.70 9.43 -17.71
C GLY A 292 -19.57 9.34 -18.74
N CYS A 293 -18.53 8.55 -18.47
CA CYS A 293 -17.40 8.33 -19.35
C CYS A 293 -17.10 6.83 -19.46
N ARG A 294 -17.44 6.23 -20.58
CA ARG A 294 -17.18 4.82 -20.91
C ARG A 294 -15.90 4.77 -21.75
N LEU A 295 -14.85 4.13 -21.23
CA LEU A 295 -13.53 4.14 -21.87
C LEU A 295 -13.10 2.75 -22.28
N THR A 296 -12.43 2.66 -23.40
CA THR A 296 -11.78 1.43 -23.88
C THR A 296 -10.28 1.67 -23.96
N ILE A 297 -9.51 0.77 -23.35
CA ILE A 297 -8.06 0.72 -23.55
C ILE A 297 -7.82 -0.06 -24.85
N PRO A 298 -7.30 0.56 -25.90
CA PRO A 298 -6.99 -0.18 -27.14
C PRO A 298 -5.97 -1.29 -26.87
N GLN A 299 -6.30 -2.50 -27.31
CA GLN A 299 -5.47 -3.68 -27.16
C GLN A 299 -5.55 -4.55 -28.43
N ASP A 300 -4.55 -5.40 -28.64
CA ASP A 300 -4.52 -6.30 -29.80
C ASP A 300 -5.63 -7.36 -29.73
N SER A 301 -6.10 -7.74 -30.92
CA SER A 301 -7.07 -8.84 -31.06
C SER A 301 -6.43 -10.18 -30.64
N GLY A 302 -7.04 -10.87 -29.72
CA GLY A 302 -6.56 -12.16 -29.20
C GLY A 302 -6.33 -12.20 -27.71
N VAL A 303 -6.44 -11.05 -27.03
CA VAL A 303 -6.47 -10.98 -25.57
C VAL A 303 -7.87 -10.53 -25.14
N GLU A 304 -8.51 -11.29 -24.25
CA GLU A 304 -9.88 -11.01 -23.81
C GLU A 304 -9.97 -9.71 -23.00
N SER A 305 -9.04 -9.50 -22.05
CA SER A 305 -9.01 -8.31 -21.21
C SER A 305 -7.66 -8.13 -20.52
N LEU A 306 -7.36 -6.91 -20.13
CA LEU A 306 -6.24 -6.62 -19.22
C LEU A 306 -6.62 -6.94 -17.77
N ASN A 307 -5.63 -7.36 -16.99
CA ASN A 307 -5.78 -7.42 -15.54
C ASN A 307 -6.27 -6.06 -15.00
N VAL A 308 -7.20 -6.07 -14.04
CA VAL A 308 -7.84 -4.85 -13.52
C VAL A 308 -6.85 -3.85 -12.92
N ALA A 309 -5.79 -4.32 -12.25
CA ALA A 309 -4.77 -3.45 -11.71
C ALA A 309 -3.89 -2.82 -12.82
N ALA A 310 -3.64 -3.56 -13.90
CA ALA A 310 -2.97 -3.02 -15.09
C ALA A 310 -3.85 -1.97 -15.79
N SER A 311 -5.14 -2.23 -15.95
CA SER A 311 -6.10 -1.27 -16.49
C SER A 311 -6.14 0.02 -15.66
N ALA A 312 -6.18 -0.11 -14.33
CA ALA A 312 -6.13 1.03 -13.43
C ALA A 312 -4.84 1.84 -13.59
N ALA A 313 -3.69 1.17 -13.71
CA ALA A 313 -2.42 1.85 -13.91
C ALA A 313 -2.39 2.65 -15.22
N VAL A 314 -2.85 2.06 -16.31
CA VAL A 314 -2.93 2.72 -17.62
C VAL A 314 -3.84 3.96 -17.55
N CYS A 315 -5.04 3.83 -17.00
CA CYS A 315 -6.02 4.92 -16.90
C CYS A 315 -5.52 6.08 -16.03
N LEU A 316 -5.06 5.79 -14.82
CA LEU A 316 -4.66 6.82 -13.87
C LEU A 316 -3.40 7.56 -14.32
N PHE A 317 -2.44 6.86 -14.94
CA PHE A 317 -1.23 7.50 -15.45
C PHE A 317 -1.43 8.21 -16.78
N GLU A 318 -2.38 7.79 -17.61
CA GLU A 318 -2.77 8.57 -18.80
C GLU A 318 -3.42 9.89 -18.38
N GLN A 319 -4.34 9.89 -17.42
CA GLN A 319 -4.91 11.12 -16.87
C GLN A 319 -3.80 12.03 -16.32
N ARG A 320 -2.88 11.49 -15.53
CA ARG A 320 -1.75 12.23 -15.00
C ARG A 320 -0.86 12.81 -16.09
N ARG A 321 -0.57 12.03 -17.15
CA ARG A 321 0.22 12.49 -18.30
C ARG A 321 -0.42 13.69 -18.99
N GLN A 322 -1.74 13.64 -19.25
CA GLN A 322 -2.45 14.73 -19.90
C GLN A 322 -2.40 16.02 -19.07
N ARG A 323 -2.54 15.93 -17.75
CA ARG A 323 -2.46 17.09 -16.85
C ARG A 323 -1.07 17.70 -16.80
N LEU A 324 -0.02 16.89 -16.74
CA LEU A 324 1.36 17.36 -16.78
C LEU A 324 1.68 18.07 -18.09
N ALA A 325 1.22 17.54 -19.22
CA ALA A 325 1.40 18.17 -20.53
C ALA A 325 0.65 19.50 -20.69
N SER A 326 -0.43 19.72 -19.92
CA SER A 326 -1.20 20.98 -19.94
C SER A 326 -0.63 22.05 -19.01
N ALA A 327 0.22 21.68 -18.08
CA ALA A 327 0.86 22.59 -17.13
C ALA A 327 2.23 23.10 -17.61
N SER A 328 2.70 22.55 -18.75
CA SER A 328 3.93 22.97 -19.47
C SER A 328 3.60 23.97 -20.53
#